data_4a9dc0fb7ebbd59a14326f005b64c4dc
#
_entry.id   4a9dc0fb7ebbd59a14326f005b64c4dc
#
_cell.length_a   1.000
_cell.length_b   1.000
_cell.length_c   1.000
_cell.angle_alpha   90.00
_cell.angle_beta   90.00
_cell.angle_gamma   90.00
#
_symmetry.space_group_name_H-M   'P 1'
#
loop_
_entity.id
_entity.type
_entity.pdbx_description
1 polymer ?
#
loop_
_entity_poly.entity_id
_entity_poly.type
_entity_poly.pdbx_seq_one_letter_code
_entity_poly.pdbx_strand_id
1 'polypeptide(L)' 'MGVGSVAAIGAGLAAIGAGIGIGQIGKGAVEGIARQPEAANDIRANMIVAAAFVEAVALFAVVVALLGNG' A
#
# COMPACT_ATOMS: atom_id res chain seq x y z
N MET A 1 -19.23 -11.00 -18.09
CA MET A 1 -18.25 -10.00 -17.64
C MET A 1 -17.08 -9.99 -18.63
N GLY A 2 -16.74 -8.85 -19.16
CA GLY A 2 -15.64 -8.76 -20.12
C GLY A 2 -14.29 -8.69 -19.44
N VAL A 3 -13.22 -8.79 -20.24
CA VAL A 3 -11.84 -8.71 -19.77
C VAL A 3 -11.58 -7.39 -19.03
N GLY A 4 -12.14 -6.26 -19.54
CA GLY A 4 -12.03 -4.97 -18.89
C GLY A 4 -12.59 -4.94 -17.47
N SER A 5 -13.70 -5.65 -17.24
CA SER A 5 -14.29 -5.75 -15.90
C SER A 5 -13.42 -6.59 -14.97
N VAL A 6 -12.80 -7.65 -15.48
CA VAL A 6 -11.87 -8.48 -14.70
C VAL A 6 -10.64 -7.66 -14.31
N ALA A 7 -10.08 -6.89 -15.25
CA ALA A 7 -8.95 -6.03 -14.97
C ALA A 7 -9.28 -4.97 -13.91
N ALA A 8 -10.47 -4.38 -14.00
CA ALA A 8 -10.92 -3.39 -13.02
C ALA A 8 -11.05 -3.99 -11.62
N ILE A 9 -11.55 -5.23 -11.53
CA ILE A 9 -11.62 -5.95 -10.25
C ILE A 9 -10.22 -6.17 -9.69
N GLY A 10 -9.28 -6.59 -10.52
CA GLY A 10 -7.89 -6.78 -10.10
C GLY A 10 -7.27 -5.50 -9.58
N ALA A 11 -7.48 -4.38 -10.29
CA ALA A 11 -6.99 -3.07 -9.86
C ALA A 11 -7.61 -2.66 -8.52
N GLY A 12 -8.91 -2.92 -8.34
CA GLY A 12 -9.59 -2.64 -7.08
C GLY A 12 -9.06 -3.47 -5.92
N LEU A 13 -8.77 -4.74 -6.16
CA LEU A 13 -8.18 -5.62 -5.14
C LEU A 13 -6.78 -5.15 -4.75
N ALA A 14 -5.98 -4.72 -5.72
CA ALA A 14 -4.66 -4.16 -5.45
C ALA A 14 -4.76 -2.92 -4.57
N ALA A 15 -5.72 -2.04 -4.86
CA ALA A 15 -5.95 -0.82 -4.06
C ALA A 15 -6.36 -1.15 -2.64
N ILE A 16 -7.26 -2.13 -2.45
CA ILE A 16 -7.70 -2.56 -1.13
C ILE A 16 -6.54 -3.16 -0.36
N GLY A 17 -5.76 -4.04 -1.00
CA GLY A 17 -4.59 -4.64 -0.35
C GLY A 17 -3.57 -3.60 0.08
N ALA A 18 -3.28 -2.64 -0.78
CA ALA A 18 -2.36 -1.55 -0.47
C ALA A 18 -2.88 -0.70 0.68
N GLY A 19 -4.17 -0.38 0.67
CA GLY A 19 -4.79 0.41 1.74
C GLY A 19 -4.71 -0.28 3.10
N ILE A 20 -4.99 -1.58 3.14
CA ILE A 20 -4.88 -2.37 4.37
C ILE A 20 -3.43 -2.42 4.83
N GLY A 21 -2.49 -2.68 3.92
CA GLY A 21 -1.06 -2.74 4.25
C GLY A 21 -0.54 -1.44 4.80
N ILE A 22 -0.83 -0.32 4.14
CA ILE A 22 -0.41 1.00 4.60
C ILE A 22 -1.08 1.36 5.92
N GLY A 23 -2.36 0.99 6.10
CA GLY A 23 -3.06 1.19 7.36
C GLY A 23 -2.36 0.48 8.52
N GLN A 24 -1.92 -0.75 8.32
CA GLN A 24 -1.17 -1.50 9.34
C GLN A 24 0.19 -0.87 9.62
N ILE A 25 0.88 -0.41 8.59
CA ILE A 25 2.16 0.30 8.75
C ILE A 25 1.96 1.56 9.58
N GLY A 26 0.94 2.35 9.25
CA GLY A 26 0.63 3.57 9.99
C GLY A 26 0.27 3.32 11.44
N LYS A 27 -0.56 2.30 11.68
CA LYS A 27 -0.93 1.91 13.04
C LYS A 27 0.28 1.51 13.85
N GLY A 28 1.16 0.66 13.28
CA GLY A 28 2.38 0.24 13.95
C GLY A 28 3.30 1.42 14.26
N ALA A 29 3.44 2.37 13.33
CA ALA A 29 4.26 3.56 13.53
C ALA A 29 3.72 4.43 14.66
N VAL A 30 2.41 4.69 14.69
CA VAL A 30 1.78 5.49 15.74
C VAL A 30 1.96 4.83 17.10
N GLU A 31 1.74 3.53 17.19
CA GLU A 31 1.93 2.78 18.43
C GLU A 31 3.40 2.80 18.88
N GLY A 32 4.32 2.67 17.95
CA GLY A 32 5.75 2.73 18.23
C GLY A 32 6.17 4.09 18.78
N ILE A 33 5.67 5.17 18.18
CA ILE A 33 5.95 6.53 18.65
C ILE A 33 5.35 6.75 20.04
N ALA A 34 4.17 6.21 20.28
CA ALA A 34 3.53 6.32 21.60
C ALA A 34 4.35 5.63 22.68
N ARG A 35 4.99 4.49 22.35
CA ARG A 35 5.83 3.75 23.29
C ARG A 35 7.22 4.35 23.43
N GLN A 36 7.77 4.88 22.36
CA GLN A 36 9.12 5.43 22.32
C GLN A 36 9.11 6.78 21.58
N PRO A 37 8.64 7.84 22.25
CA PRO A 37 8.54 9.16 21.60
C PRO A 37 9.91 9.67 21.11
N GLU A 38 10.99 9.28 21.76
CA GLU A 38 12.35 9.65 21.37
C GLU A 38 12.76 9.05 20.02
N ALA A 39 12.10 8.00 19.58
CA ALA A 39 12.36 7.37 18.29
C ALA A 39 11.41 7.86 17.19
N ALA A 40 10.61 8.90 17.42
CA ALA A 40 9.59 9.35 16.50
C ALA A 40 10.12 9.65 15.10
N ASN A 41 11.27 10.29 14.98
CA ASN A 41 11.84 10.63 13.68
C ASN A 41 12.26 9.39 12.90
N ASP A 42 12.88 8.42 13.57
CA ASP A 42 13.32 7.18 12.94
C ASP A 42 12.10 6.33 12.51
N ILE A 43 11.09 6.24 13.38
CA ILE A 43 9.88 5.49 13.09
C ILE A 43 9.15 6.10 11.89
N ARG A 44 9.03 7.43 11.86
CA ARG A 44 8.38 8.13 10.76
C ARG A 44 9.12 7.90 9.44
N ALA A 45 10.45 7.99 9.46
CA ALA A 45 11.26 7.77 8.26
C ALA A 45 11.07 6.36 7.71
N ASN A 46 11.12 5.36 8.59
CA ASN A 46 10.92 3.97 8.18
C ASN A 46 9.49 3.71 7.71
N MET A 47 8.50 4.33 8.33
CA MET A 47 7.11 4.23 7.91
C MET A 47 6.93 4.74 6.47
N ILE A 48 7.52 5.89 6.16
CA ILE A 48 7.41 6.49 4.82
C ILE A 48 8.05 5.57 3.79
N VAL A 49 9.21 5.00 4.08
CA VAL A 49 9.88 4.06 3.17
C VAL A 49 9.02 2.83 2.94
N ALA A 50 8.50 2.23 4.01
CA ALA A 50 7.67 1.04 3.91
C ALA A 50 6.38 1.33 3.12
N ALA A 51 5.72 2.46 3.41
CA ALA A 51 4.52 2.86 2.69
C ALA A 51 4.80 3.10 1.21
N ALA A 52 5.94 3.70 0.89
CA ALA A 52 6.35 3.95 -0.49
C ALA A 52 6.54 2.63 -1.25
N PHE A 53 7.13 1.61 -0.63
CA PHE A 53 7.25 0.29 -1.26
C PHE A 53 5.90 -0.34 -1.54
N VAL A 54 4.96 -0.27 -0.59
CA VAL A 54 3.60 -0.80 -0.80
C VAL A 54 2.91 -0.07 -1.93
N GLU A 55 3.00 1.25 -1.97
CA GLU A 55 2.42 2.06 -3.04
C GLU A 55 3.02 1.73 -4.40
N ALA A 56 4.34 1.57 -4.47
CA ALA A 56 5.01 1.24 -5.72
C ALA A 56 4.55 -0.11 -6.26
N VAL A 57 4.48 -1.12 -5.40
CA VAL A 57 4.02 -2.45 -5.79
C VAL A 57 2.55 -2.41 -6.22
N ALA A 58 1.71 -1.68 -5.48
CA ALA A 58 0.29 -1.55 -5.79
C ALA A 58 0.07 -0.84 -7.12
N LEU A 59 0.79 0.24 -7.36
CA LEU A 59 0.70 0.97 -8.61
C LEU A 59 1.12 0.08 -9.78
N PHE A 60 2.20 -0.68 -9.62
CA PHE A 60 2.66 -1.61 -10.64
C PHE A 60 1.60 -2.68 -10.91
N ALA A 61 0.97 -3.21 -9.86
CA ALA A 61 -0.09 -4.21 -9.99
C ALA A 61 -1.30 -3.66 -10.74
N VAL A 62 -1.68 -2.41 -10.47
CA VAL A 62 -2.79 -1.75 -11.18
C VAL A 62 -2.43 -1.58 -12.66
N VAL A 63 -1.23 -1.12 -12.97
CA VAL A 63 -0.80 -0.95 -14.36
C VAL A 63 -0.80 -2.28 -15.10
N VAL A 64 -0.26 -3.34 -14.48
CA VAL A 64 -0.23 -4.67 -15.08
C VAL A 64 -1.66 -5.18 -15.30
N ALA A 65 -2.56 -4.97 -14.36
CA ALA A 65 -3.97 -5.38 -14.49
C ALA A 65 -4.62 -4.71 -15.70
N LEU A 66 -4.39 -3.42 -15.88
CA LEU A 66 -4.96 -2.67 -17.00
C LEU A 66 -4.34 -3.06 -18.33
N LEU A 67 -3.01 -3.29 -18.37
CA LEU A 67 -2.33 -3.72 -19.58
C LEU A 67 -2.68 -5.15 -19.97
N GLY A 68 -2.92 -6.01 -18.98
CA GLY A 68 -3.31 -7.38 -19.20
C GLY A 68 -4.74 -7.51 -19.71
N ASN A 69 -5.43 -6.40 -19.89
CA ASN A 69 -6.78 -6.33 -20.40
C ASN A 69 -6.85 -6.62 -21.90
N GLY A 70 -5.79 -6.86 -22.55
CA GLY A 70 -5.73 -7.13 -23.98
C GLY A 70 -6.99 -7.73 -24.61
#